data_93694cb81c7a041626d3b81c2ea7ef24
#
_entry.id   93694cb81c7a041626d3b81c2ea7ef24
#
_cell.length_a   1.000
_cell.length_b   1.000
_cell.length_c   1.000
_cell.angle_alpha   90.00
_cell.angle_beta   90.00
_cell.angle_gamma   90.00
#
_symmetry.space_group_name_H-M   'P 1'
#
loop_
_entity.id
_entity.type
_entity.pdbx_description
1 polymer ?
#
loop_
_entity_poly.entity_id
_entity_poly.type
_entity_poly.pdbx_seq_one_letter_code
_entity_poly.pdbx_strand_id
1 'polypeptide(L)'
;MKLFKKSTTWTKPFSEKVAKRVSKIPTAELEMWTDQAIYEVGRCLSGYQKSRDEAYLTEARQGAEALHAVVEELYKRMTRPPL
;
A
#
# COMPACT_ATOMS: atom_id res chain seq x y z
N MET A 1 -17.12 -6.27 -16.86
CA MET A 1 -16.75 -5.82 -15.67
C MET A 1 -16.31 -6.79 -14.66
N LYS A 2 -15.89 -7.89 -15.14
CA LYS A 2 -15.31 -8.87 -14.26
C LYS A 2 -14.09 -8.35 -13.57
N LEU A 3 -13.39 -7.46 -14.23
CA LEU A 3 -12.22 -6.86 -13.63
C LEU A 3 -12.56 -6.11 -12.37
N PHE A 4 -13.66 -5.42 -12.40
CA PHE A 4 -14.09 -4.68 -11.23
C PHE A 4 -14.38 -5.59 -10.07
N LYS A 5 -15.06 -6.67 -10.35
CA LYS A 5 -15.36 -7.61 -9.31
C LYS A 5 -14.11 -8.13 -8.67
N LYS A 6 -13.15 -8.48 -9.48
CA LYS A 6 -11.89 -8.95 -8.96
C LYS A 6 -11.23 -7.92 -8.11
N SER A 7 -11.18 -6.71 -8.59
CA SER A 7 -10.57 -5.64 -7.83
C SER A 7 -11.22 -5.48 -6.48
N THR A 8 -12.52 -5.50 -6.48
CA THR A 8 -13.26 -5.32 -5.26
C THR A 8 -13.00 -6.45 -4.28
N THR A 9 -13.03 -7.65 -4.78
CA THR A 9 -12.81 -8.81 -3.95
C THR A 9 -11.42 -8.82 -3.37
N TRP A 10 -10.50 -8.40 -4.16
CA TRP A 10 -9.10 -8.45 -3.81
C TRP A 10 -8.71 -7.38 -2.81
N THR A 11 -9.29 -6.23 -2.90
CA THR A 11 -8.90 -5.08 -2.10
C THR A 11 -8.94 -5.35 -0.61
N LYS A 12 -10.03 -5.88 -0.13
CA LYS A 12 -10.18 -6.12 1.30
C LYS A 12 -9.20 -7.13 1.85
N PRO A 13 -9.11 -8.34 1.28
CA PRO A 13 -8.16 -9.31 1.80
C PRO A 13 -6.73 -8.80 1.73
N PHE A 14 -6.41 -8.06 0.68
CA PHE A 14 -5.07 -7.52 0.54
C PHE A 14 -4.77 -6.53 1.65
N SER A 15 -5.68 -5.63 1.90
CA SER A 15 -5.50 -4.63 2.94
C SER A 15 -5.34 -5.26 4.31
N GLU A 16 -6.14 -6.27 4.60
CA GLU A 16 -6.04 -6.94 5.88
C GLU A 16 -4.72 -7.65 6.06
N LYS A 17 -4.27 -8.31 5.01
CA LYS A 17 -2.98 -8.99 5.06
C LYS A 17 -1.85 -8.02 5.29
N VAL A 18 -1.88 -6.92 4.56
CA VAL A 18 -0.83 -5.93 4.70
C VAL A 18 -0.85 -5.32 6.09
N ALA A 19 -2.01 -5.01 6.61
CA ALA A 19 -2.12 -4.43 7.93
C ALA A 19 -1.55 -5.36 8.98
N LYS A 20 -1.83 -6.64 8.88
CA LYS A 20 -1.30 -7.62 9.80
C LYS A 20 0.22 -7.69 9.74
N ARG A 21 0.73 -7.74 8.54
CA ARG A 21 2.16 -7.81 8.33
C ARG A 21 2.86 -6.58 8.87
N VAL A 22 2.31 -5.42 8.55
CA VAL A 22 2.88 -4.15 8.93
C VAL A 22 2.93 -4.02 10.46
N SER A 23 1.95 -4.53 11.15
CA SER A 23 1.88 -4.39 12.59
C SER A 23 3.02 -5.14 13.29
N LYS A 24 3.67 -6.06 12.59
CA LYS A 24 4.75 -6.85 13.19
C LYS A 24 6.14 -6.39 12.78
N ILE A 25 6.24 -5.40 11.93
CA ILE A 25 7.52 -4.96 11.41
C ILE A 25 8.12 -3.89 12.33
N PRO A 26 9.42 -3.98 12.64
CA PRO A 26 10.07 -2.91 13.41
C PRO A 26 9.99 -1.57 12.70
N THR A 27 9.98 -0.49 13.47
CA THR A 27 9.79 0.83 12.90
C THR A 27 10.81 1.18 11.82
N ALA A 28 12.07 0.85 12.06
CA ALA A 28 13.11 1.18 11.08
C ALA A 28 12.84 0.48 9.74
N GLU A 29 12.43 -0.77 9.82
CA GLU A 29 12.14 -1.53 8.61
C GLU A 29 10.87 -1.00 7.95
N LEU A 30 9.93 -0.54 8.76
CA LEU A 30 8.69 0.02 8.26
C LEU A 30 8.97 1.27 7.44
N GLU A 31 9.95 2.06 7.86
CA GLU A 31 10.32 3.25 7.12
C GLU A 31 10.91 2.91 5.75
N MET A 32 11.66 1.82 5.70
CA MET A 32 12.17 1.35 4.42
C MET A 32 11.05 0.90 3.50
N TRP A 33 10.06 0.25 4.06
CA TRP A 33 8.87 -0.14 3.30
C TRP A 33 8.17 1.09 2.73
N THR A 34 8.11 2.15 3.54
CA THR A 34 7.48 3.39 3.12
C THR A 34 8.18 3.95 1.88
N ASP A 35 9.50 4.05 1.95
CA ASP A 35 10.25 4.58 0.83
C ASP A 35 10.04 3.74 -0.43
N GLN A 36 10.05 2.44 -0.26
CA GLN A 36 9.88 1.55 -1.39
C GLN A 36 8.49 1.67 -2.00
N ALA A 37 7.47 1.77 -1.14
CA ALA A 37 6.11 1.89 -1.62
C ALA A 37 5.90 3.20 -2.36
N ILE A 38 6.47 4.28 -1.85
CA ILE A 38 6.39 5.57 -2.53
C ILE A 38 7.01 5.47 -3.91
N TYR A 39 8.18 4.86 -3.99
CA TYR A 39 8.86 4.71 -5.26
C TYR A 39 8.01 3.89 -6.25
N GLU A 40 7.46 2.79 -5.80
CA GLU A 40 6.68 1.92 -6.67
C GLU A 40 5.41 2.60 -7.16
N VAL A 41 4.72 3.30 -6.28
CA VAL A 41 3.52 4.01 -6.70
C VAL A 41 3.86 5.08 -7.72
N GLY A 42 4.95 5.82 -7.47
CA GLY A 42 5.37 6.84 -8.41
C GLY A 42 5.74 6.27 -9.76
N ARG A 43 6.47 5.15 -9.75
CA ARG A 43 6.87 4.50 -10.98
C ARG A 43 5.65 4.03 -11.78
N CYS A 44 4.68 3.45 -11.08
CA CYS A 44 3.49 2.96 -11.74
C CYS A 44 2.65 4.10 -12.32
N LEU A 45 2.52 5.18 -11.57
CA LEU A 45 1.75 6.32 -12.08
C LEU A 45 2.45 6.96 -13.27
N SER A 46 3.76 7.02 -13.24
CA SER A 46 4.51 7.53 -14.37
C SER A 46 4.31 6.66 -15.61
N GLY A 47 4.34 5.35 -15.41
CA GLY A 47 4.08 4.42 -16.49
C GLY A 47 2.69 4.59 -17.08
N TYR A 48 1.71 4.79 -16.21
CA TYR A 48 0.37 5.01 -16.67
C TYR A 48 0.26 6.29 -17.50
N GLN A 49 0.91 7.35 -17.04
CA GLN A 49 0.84 8.61 -17.76
C GLN A 49 1.39 8.48 -19.18
N LYS A 50 2.40 7.66 -19.35
CA LYS A 50 3.01 7.47 -20.65
C LYS A 50 2.24 6.53 -21.54
N SER A 51 1.75 5.45 -21.01
CA SER A 51 1.13 4.40 -21.80
C SER A 51 -0.39 4.36 -21.73
N ARG A 52 -0.95 4.94 -20.68
CA ARG A 52 -2.39 4.87 -20.41
C ARG A 52 -2.85 3.44 -20.22
N ASP A 53 -1.96 2.57 -19.80
CA ASP A 53 -2.27 1.18 -19.56
C ASP A 53 -2.84 1.02 -18.16
N GLU A 54 -4.02 0.46 -18.11
CA GLU A 54 -4.75 0.30 -16.85
C GLU A 54 -4.00 -0.57 -15.84
N ALA A 55 -3.16 -1.45 -16.33
CA ALA A 55 -2.40 -2.32 -15.44
C ALA A 55 -1.53 -1.51 -14.49
N TYR A 56 -1.01 -0.39 -14.95
CA TYR A 56 -0.21 0.47 -14.06
C TYR A 56 -1.05 1.05 -12.95
N LEU A 57 -2.29 1.37 -13.22
CA LEU A 57 -3.17 1.89 -12.17
C LEU A 57 -3.50 0.83 -11.14
N THR A 58 -3.65 -0.40 -11.59
CA THR A 58 -3.93 -1.49 -10.67
C THR A 58 -2.77 -1.70 -9.72
N GLU A 59 -1.56 -1.67 -10.24
CA GLU A 59 -0.38 -1.79 -9.39
C GLU A 59 -0.21 -0.61 -8.47
N ALA A 60 -0.49 0.58 -8.98
CA ALA A 60 -0.41 1.77 -8.14
C ALA A 60 -1.39 1.69 -6.99
N ARG A 61 -2.56 1.14 -7.24
CA ARG A 61 -3.56 0.97 -6.18
C ARG A 61 -3.06 0.04 -5.10
N GLN A 62 -2.41 -1.05 -5.48
CA GLN A 62 -1.85 -1.97 -4.50
C GLN A 62 -0.80 -1.27 -3.65
N GLY A 63 0.06 -0.51 -4.29
CA GLY A 63 1.08 0.24 -3.56
C GLY A 63 0.46 1.25 -2.63
N ALA A 64 -0.60 1.91 -3.08
CA ALA A 64 -1.27 2.89 -2.24
C ALA A 64 -1.94 2.24 -1.04
N GLU A 65 -2.49 1.05 -1.21
CA GLU A 65 -3.08 0.32 -0.11
C GLU A 65 -2.02 -0.02 0.92
N ALA A 66 -0.87 -0.47 0.45
CA ALA A 66 0.23 -0.79 1.36
C ALA A 66 0.71 0.46 2.07
N LEU A 67 0.80 1.57 1.35
CA LEU A 67 1.21 2.82 1.95
C LEU A 67 0.22 3.27 3.01
N HIS A 68 -1.05 3.12 2.73
CA HIS A 68 -2.08 3.48 3.69
C HIS A 68 -1.93 2.66 4.96
N ALA A 69 -1.68 1.37 4.83
CA ALA A 69 -1.52 0.51 6.00
C ALA A 69 -0.30 0.93 6.82
N VAL A 70 0.78 1.30 6.14
CA VAL A 70 1.98 1.75 6.83
C VAL A 70 1.71 3.04 7.58
N VAL A 71 1.02 3.97 6.94
CA VAL A 71 0.72 5.26 7.59
C VAL A 71 -0.14 5.03 8.82
N GLU A 72 -1.14 4.17 8.72
CA GLU A 72 -2.00 3.88 9.85
C GLU A 72 -1.22 3.25 11.00
N GLU A 73 -0.29 2.38 10.67
CA GLU A 73 0.51 1.73 11.70
C GLU A 73 1.44 2.72 12.38
N LEU A 74 2.07 3.58 11.61
CA LEU A 74 2.94 4.61 12.18
C LEU A 74 2.15 5.53 13.08
N TYR A 75 0.96 5.87 12.66
CA TYR A 75 0.09 6.73 13.43
C TYR A 75 -0.25 6.08 14.77
N LYS A 76 -0.58 4.81 14.74
CA LYS A 76 -0.86 4.07 15.96
C LYS A 76 0.32 4.06 16.91
N ARG A 77 1.51 3.85 16.36
CA ARG A 77 2.71 3.81 17.20
C ARG A 77 3.01 5.15 17.83
N MET A 78 2.73 6.22 17.09
CA MET A 78 2.94 7.56 17.58
C MET A 78 2.00 7.92 18.72
N THR A 79 0.73 7.56 18.55
CA THR A 79 -0.30 7.98 19.48
C THR A 79 -0.45 7.04 20.66
N ARG A 80 0.16 5.85 20.59
CA ARG A 80 0.04 4.90 21.68
C ARG A 80 0.82 5.40 22.88
N PRO A 81 0.22 5.44 24.07
CA PRO A 81 0.96 5.92 25.23
C PRO A 81 2.09 4.96 25.56
N PRO A 82 3.21 5.51 26.01
CA PRO A 82 4.33 4.67 26.38
C PRO A 82 3.97 3.88 27.64
N LEU A 83 4.44 2.67 27.70
CA LEU A 83 4.20 1.82 28.88
C LEU A 83 5.38 1.83 29.86
#